data_a6c6975b333a899abb365bfb4b034456
#
_entry.id   a6c6975b333a899abb365bfb4b034456
#
_cell.length_a   1.000
_cell.length_b   1.000
_cell.length_c   1.000
_cell.angle_alpha   90.00
_cell.angle_beta   90.00
_cell.angle_gamma   90.00
#
_symmetry.space_group_name_H-M   'P 1'
#
loop_
_entity.id
_entity.type
_entity.pdbx_description
1 polymer ?
#
loop_
_entity_poly.entity_id
_entity_poly.type
_entity_poly.pdbx_seq_one_letter_code
_entity_poly.pdbx_strand_id
1 'polypeptide(L)'
;MKRKRNSSALKVTFAAVMMTAALTFGAGSAYAAENTNEPTVTVTPSPEVTPEVPLPTATPTPAPKKGLLKEGKIYRYYVNNKPIRNKWKKVNGKYYWFKSNGVAAHDGHYKINGVFYLFDKNAQRVMPGKKTIVNVNGVKYFVDAKGRPVTGWNELNGKMYYVHKNGKCATNETVGGIKFNKNGYASNLTQARCKLAARNFIARHSNANSSNYEKFRSCFRYIMAYTNFVGNMDPTPQEFKTKDWVYKYALQMFQNGLTGNCYGIASSVAAIAKELGYEPYVITIPDGHSFVMINGLYYDNMYGTLFGAYTRPAYTIEHKIKF
;
A
#
# COMPACT_ATOMS: atom_id res chain seq x y z
N MET A 1 -1.16 15.80 46.88
CA MET A 1 -1.02 16.97 45.99
C MET A 1 -1.28 16.52 44.54
N LYS A 2 -2.45 16.81 43.99
CA LYS A 2 -2.83 16.41 42.60
C LYS A 2 -2.49 17.56 41.65
N ARG A 3 -1.62 17.33 40.66
CA ARG A 3 -1.34 18.27 39.57
C ARG A 3 -2.28 17.98 38.39
N LYS A 4 -3.14 18.95 38.09
CA LYS A 4 -3.98 19.00 36.88
C LYS A 4 -3.09 19.26 35.65
N ARG A 5 -3.26 18.48 34.59
CA ARG A 5 -2.72 18.79 33.27
C ARG A 5 -3.78 19.56 32.48
N ASN A 6 -3.44 20.77 32.07
CA ASN A 6 -4.20 21.56 31.11
C ASN A 6 -3.86 21.08 29.70
N SER A 7 -4.87 20.66 28.93
CA SER A 7 -4.79 20.44 27.50
C SER A 7 -5.34 21.66 26.78
N SER A 8 -4.50 22.43 26.11
CA SER A 8 -4.90 23.48 25.19
C SER A 8 -5.09 22.89 23.79
N ALA A 9 -6.34 22.85 23.33
CA ALA A 9 -6.69 22.48 21.97
C ALA A 9 -6.53 23.69 21.05
N LEU A 10 -5.69 23.57 20.04
CA LEU A 10 -5.51 24.55 18.97
C LEU A 10 -6.64 24.40 17.95
N LYS A 11 -7.54 25.38 17.90
CA LYS A 11 -8.57 25.46 16.85
C LYS A 11 -7.97 26.10 15.61
N VAL A 12 -7.93 25.38 14.51
CA VAL A 12 -7.61 25.89 13.18
C VAL A 12 -8.91 26.24 12.47
N THR A 13 -9.12 27.52 12.22
CA THR A 13 -10.27 28.06 11.47
C THR A 13 -9.93 28.08 9.98
N PHE A 14 -10.70 27.36 9.16
CA PHE A 14 -10.64 27.47 7.70
C PHE A 14 -11.59 28.55 7.22
N ALA A 15 -11.06 29.59 6.58
CA ALA A 15 -11.83 30.58 5.86
C ALA A 15 -12.22 30.03 4.48
N ALA A 16 -13.53 30.05 4.20
CA ALA A 16 -14.09 29.71 2.90
C ALA A 16 -14.12 30.99 2.03
N VAL A 17 -13.49 30.92 0.88
CA VAL A 17 -13.61 31.95 -0.18
C VAL A 17 -14.74 31.53 -1.11
N MET A 18 -15.82 32.30 -1.09
CA MET A 18 -16.90 32.21 -2.10
C MET A 18 -16.53 33.08 -3.31
N MET A 19 -16.46 32.46 -4.49
CA MET A 19 -16.50 33.16 -5.76
C MET A 19 -17.92 33.12 -6.32
N THR A 20 -18.59 34.25 -6.40
CA THR A 20 -19.83 34.50 -7.11
C THR A 20 -19.53 34.79 -8.58
N ALA A 21 -20.07 33.98 -9.49
CA ALA A 21 -20.09 34.31 -10.92
C ALA A 21 -21.50 34.81 -11.31
N ALA A 22 -21.57 36.01 -11.81
CA ALA A 22 -22.77 36.63 -12.32
C ALA A 22 -23.11 36.11 -13.71
N LEU A 23 -24.36 35.72 -13.92
CA LEU A 23 -24.94 35.41 -15.22
C LEU A 23 -25.73 36.63 -15.72
N THR A 24 -25.34 37.20 -16.85
CA THR A 24 -26.06 38.25 -17.57
C THR A 24 -27.15 37.62 -18.44
N PHE A 25 -28.35 38.16 -18.30
CA PHE A 25 -29.49 37.88 -19.17
C PHE A 25 -29.39 38.79 -20.43
N GLY A 26 -29.56 38.20 -21.62
CA GLY A 26 -29.81 38.88 -22.87
C GLY A 26 -31.25 38.66 -23.31
N ALA A 27 -32.00 39.74 -23.37
CA ALA A 27 -33.36 39.81 -23.91
C ALA A 27 -33.31 40.20 -25.40
N GLY A 28 -34.23 39.66 -26.18
CA GLY A 28 -34.47 40.07 -27.58
C GLY A 28 -35.72 39.40 -28.11
N SER A 29 -36.66 40.00 -28.13
CA SER A 29 -37.62 40.83 -28.88
C SER A 29 -38.51 40.01 -29.81
N ALA A 30 -39.80 40.24 -29.59
CA ALA A 30 -40.95 39.80 -30.38
C ALA A 30 -41.11 40.56 -31.69
N TYR A 31 -41.69 39.94 -32.69
CA TYR A 31 -42.40 40.66 -33.76
C TYR A 31 -43.70 39.92 -34.06
N ALA A 32 -44.81 40.67 -33.97
CA ALA A 32 -46.14 40.37 -34.44
C ALA A 32 -46.38 41.05 -35.76
N ALA A 33 -47.22 40.49 -36.62
CA ALA A 33 -48.11 41.15 -37.58
C ALA A 33 -48.90 40.05 -38.25
N GLU A 34 -50.16 40.05 -38.11
CA GLU A 34 -51.35 40.72 -38.67
C GLU A 34 -51.87 40.06 -39.96
N ASN A 35 -52.93 39.45 -39.85
CA ASN A 35 -54.28 39.56 -40.32
C ASN A 35 -54.49 39.98 -41.80
N THR A 36 -55.27 39.19 -42.61
CA THR A 36 -56.34 39.69 -43.45
C THR A 36 -57.25 38.54 -43.99
N ASN A 37 -58.51 38.77 -43.82
CA ASN A 37 -59.81 38.27 -44.25
C ASN A 37 -59.98 37.60 -45.63
N GLU A 38 -60.72 36.51 -45.63
CA GLU A 38 -62.03 36.16 -46.26
C GLU A 38 -62.24 36.38 -47.79
N PRO A 39 -63.27 35.79 -48.46
CA PRO A 39 -64.21 34.74 -48.13
C PRO A 39 -64.50 33.63 -49.21
N THR A 40 -65.13 32.54 -48.77
CA THR A 40 -66.21 31.74 -49.36
C THR A 40 -66.20 31.25 -50.82
N VAL A 41 -66.19 29.94 -51.03
CA VAL A 41 -67.10 29.23 -51.89
C VAL A 41 -67.39 27.83 -51.43
N THR A 42 -68.62 27.51 -51.17
CA THR A 42 -69.16 26.18 -50.81
C THR A 42 -69.21 25.29 -52.06
N VAL A 43 -68.58 24.12 -52.02
CA VAL A 43 -68.88 22.99 -52.91
C VAL A 43 -68.81 21.73 -52.07
N THR A 44 -69.95 21.06 -51.97
CA THR A 44 -70.10 19.71 -51.37
C THR A 44 -69.66 18.68 -52.39
N PRO A 45 -68.67 17.81 -52.05
CA PRO A 45 -68.54 16.54 -52.73
C PRO A 45 -68.84 15.39 -51.77
N SER A 46 -69.38 14.38 -52.32
CA SER A 46 -69.71 13.01 -51.93
C SER A 46 -68.65 12.38 -51.00
N PRO A 47 -69.04 11.45 -50.07
CA PRO A 47 -68.13 10.83 -49.11
C PRO A 47 -67.20 9.88 -49.84
N GLU A 48 -65.94 10.28 -49.90
CA GLU A 48 -64.85 9.44 -50.29
C GLU A 48 -64.47 8.56 -49.09
N VAL A 49 -64.45 7.25 -49.32
CA VAL A 49 -64.03 6.25 -48.31
C VAL A 49 -62.54 6.47 -47.98
N THR A 50 -62.30 7.08 -46.85
CA THR A 50 -60.95 7.23 -46.33
C THR A 50 -60.42 5.85 -45.96
N PRO A 51 -59.19 5.45 -46.43
CA PRO A 51 -58.55 4.22 -45.93
C PRO A 51 -58.28 4.39 -44.45
N GLU A 52 -58.69 3.44 -43.64
CA GLU A 52 -58.41 3.36 -42.20
C GLU A 52 -56.87 3.32 -42.01
N VAL A 53 -56.31 4.40 -41.53
CA VAL A 53 -54.89 4.48 -41.13
C VAL A 53 -54.76 3.53 -39.94
N PRO A 54 -53.90 2.50 -40.02
CA PRO A 54 -53.74 1.60 -38.88
C PRO A 54 -53.26 2.41 -37.65
N LEU A 55 -54.01 2.31 -36.57
CA LEU A 55 -53.70 2.88 -35.27
C LEU A 55 -52.29 2.48 -34.88
N PRO A 56 -51.36 3.41 -34.52
CA PRO A 56 -50.01 3.05 -34.17
C PRO A 56 -50.08 2.05 -33.02
N THR A 57 -49.53 0.87 -33.25
CA THR A 57 -49.40 -0.19 -32.25
C THR A 57 -48.64 0.39 -31.08
N ALA A 58 -49.26 0.50 -29.91
CA ALA A 58 -48.65 1.04 -28.71
C ALA A 58 -47.35 0.28 -28.42
N THR A 59 -46.22 0.96 -28.51
CA THR A 59 -44.91 0.39 -28.13
C THR A 59 -45.03 -0.08 -26.70
N PRO A 60 -44.72 -1.33 -26.37
CA PRO A 60 -44.86 -1.85 -25.00
C PRO A 60 -44.06 -1.01 -24.04
N THR A 61 -44.70 -0.47 -23.01
CA THR A 61 -44.03 0.28 -21.94
C THR A 61 -42.99 -0.63 -21.27
N PRO A 62 -41.71 -0.22 -21.21
CA PRO A 62 -40.65 -1.03 -20.59
C PRO A 62 -41.03 -1.41 -19.17
N ALA A 63 -40.82 -2.67 -18.79
CA ALA A 63 -41.06 -3.16 -17.43
C ALA A 63 -40.30 -2.33 -16.39
N PRO A 64 -40.91 -2.01 -15.23
CA PRO A 64 -40.29 -1.17 -14.21
C PRO A 64 -39.01 -1.80 -13.66
N LYS A 65 -37.90 -1.03 -13.65
CA LYS A 65 -36.62 -1.46 -13.11
C LYS A 65 -36.65 -1.49 -11.58
N LYS A 66 -36.35 -2.65 -10.98
CA LYS A 66 -36.29 -2.85 -9.52
C LYS A 66 -35.17 -3.81 -9.14
N GLY A 67 -34.51 -3.53 -8.04
CA GLY A 67 -33.44 -4.39 -7.50
C GLY A 67 -32.11 -4.24 -8.21
N LEU A 68 -31.20 -5.22 -8.03
CA LEU A 68 -29.89 -5.27 -8.64
C LEU A 68 -29.98 -5.78 -10.08
N LEU A 69 -29.66 -4.94 -11.03
CA LEU A 69 -29.67 -5.27 -12.45
C LEU A 69 -28.26 -5.15 -13.02
N LYS A 70 -27.91 -6.11 -13.89
CA LYS A 70 -26.70 -6.09 -14.70
C LYS A 70 -27.02 -5.47 -16.06
N GLU A 71 -26.36 -4.39 -16.39
CA GLU A 71 -26.52 -3.67 -17.65
C GLU A 71 -25.19 -3.73 -18.42
N GLY A 72 -25.06 -4.72 -19.29
CA GLY A 72 -23.80 -5.03 -19.96
C GLY A 72 -22.69 -5.42 -18.95
N LYS A 73 -21.63 -4.62 -18.84
CA LYS A 73 -20.52 -4.85 -17.91
C LYS A 73 -20.68 -4.18 -16.55
N ILE A 74 -21.78 -3.43 -16.33
CA ILE A 74 -22.01 -2.66 -15.09
C ILE A 74 -23.20 -3.18 -14.31
N TYR A 75 -23.26 -2.83 -13.03
CA TYR A 75 -24.36 -3.14 -12.13
C TYR A 75 -24.95 -1.86 -11.58
N ARG A 76 -26.31 -1.79 -11.51
CA ARG A 76 -27.08 -0.75 -10.84
C ARG A 76 -28.14 -1.36 -9.94
N TYR A 77 -28.47 -0.66 -8.87
CA TYR A 77 -29.58 -1.06 -8.00
C TYR A 77 -30.71 -0.03 -8.11
N TYR A 78 -31.88 -0.47 -8.53
CA TYR A 78 -33.02 0.40 -8.77
C TYR A 78 -34.03 0.34 -7.64
N VAL A 79 -34.56 1.52 -7.29
CA VAL A 79 -35.74 1.72 -6.43
C VAL A 79 -36.65 2.65 -7.20
N ASN A 80 -37.89 2.21 -7.48
CA ASN A 80 -38.87 2.98 -8.24
C ASN A 80 -38.28 3.58 -9.54
N ASN A 81 -37.72 2.73 -10.39
CA ASN A 81 -37.06 3.08 -11.64
C ASN A 81 -35.83 4.01 -11.54
N LYS A 82 -35.42 4.44 -10.34
CA LYS A 82 -34.25 5.32 -10.15
C LYS A 82 -33.09 4.54 -9.56
N PRO A 83 -31.86 4.66 -10.11
CA PRO A 83 -30.70 4.00 -9.53
C PRO A 83 -30.28 4.71 -8.24
N ILE A 84 -29.96 3.93 -7.21
CA ILE A 84 -29.38 4.49 -5.97
C ILE A 84 -27.96 4.97 -6.24
N ARG A 85 -27.53 5.99 -5.48
CA ARG A 85 -26.22 6.66 -5.65
C ARG A 85 -25.57 6.90 -4.29
N ASN A 86 -24.23 6.89 -4.24
CA ASN A 86 -23.44 7.14 -3.03
C ASN A 86 -23.90 6.33 -1.81
N LYS A 87 -24.27 5.05 -2.03
CA LYS A 87 -24.82 4.19 -0.99
C LYS A 87 -24.29 2.76 -1.06
N TRP A 88 -24.14 2.17 0.12
CA TRP A 88 -23.95 0.74 0.27
C TRP A 88 -25.29 0.01 0.17
N LYS A 89 -25.28 -1.16 -0.45
CA LYS A 89 -26.42 -2.08 -0.45
C LYS A 89 -25.93 -3.52 -0.26
N LYS A 90 -26.63 -4.26 0.60
CA LYS A 90 -26.47 -5.71 0.74
C LYS A 90 -27.55 -6.39 -0.08
N VAL A 91 -27.16 -7.29 -0.98
CA VAL A 91 -28.04 -8.09 -1.83
C VAL A 91 -27.56 -9.54 -1.77
N ASN A 92 -28.44 -10.46 -1.39
CA ASN A 92 -28.11 -11.90 -1.26
C ASN A 92 -26.81 -12.16 -0.51
N GLY A 93 -26.62 -11.51 0.65
CA GLY A 93 -25.44 -11.64 1.49
C GLY A 93 -24.17 -10.90 1.03
N LYS A 94 -24.15 -10.38 -0.21
CA LYS A 94 -23.02 -9.65 -0.79
C LYS A 94 -23.19 -8.14 -0.65
N TYR A 95 -22.08 -7.40 -0.52
CA TYR A 95 -22.05 -5.94 -0.37
C TYR A 95 -21.65 -5.28 -1.68
N TYR A 96 -22.35 -4.21 -2.05
CA TYR A 96 -22.13 -3.39 -3.23
C TYR A 96 -22.04 -1.92 -2.81
N TRP A 97 -21.17 -1.16 -3.48
CA TRP A 97 -21.12 0.29 -3.35
C TRP A 97 -21.53 0.94 -4.67
N PHE A 98 -22.55 1.77 -4.64
CA PHE A 98 -23.04 2.51 -5.81
C PHE A 98 -22.46 3.93 -5.80
N LYS A 99 -21.69 4.26 -6.84
CA LYS A 99 -21.03 5.55 -7.03
C LYS A 99 -22.06 6.68 -7.29
N SER A 100 -21.56 7.94 -7.39
CA SER A 100 -22.41 9.12 -7.69
C SER A 100 -23.19 8.99 -9.00
N ASN A 101 -22.68 8.26 -10.00
CA ASN A 101 -23.35 7.97 -11.26
C ASN A 101 -24.29 6.76 -11.19
N GLY A 102 -24.52 6.17 -10.03
CA GLY A 102 -25.38 5.01 -9.82
C GLY A 102 -24.79 3.67 -10.25
N VAL A 103 -23.57 3.64 -10.79
CA VAL A 103 -22.88 2.40 -11.17
C VAL A 103 -22.20 1.81 -9.95
N ALA A 104 -22.33 0.51 -9.75
CA ALA A 104 -21.60 -0.19 -8.68
C ALA A 104 -20.08 -0.14 -8.93
N ALA A 105 -19.30 0.07 -7.87
CA ALA A 105 -17.86 -0.11 -7.91
C ALA A 105 -17.54 -1.56 -8.27
N HIS A 106 -16.66 -1.78 -9.23
CA HIS A 106 -16.30 -3.13 -9.69
C HIS A 106 -14.85 -3.18 -10.17
N ASP A 107 -14.30 -4.37 -10.16
CA ASP A 107 -13.03 -4.74 -10.76
C ASP A 107 -11.87 -3.81 -10.39
N GLY A 108 -11.75 -3.52 -9.08
CA GLY A 108 -10.71 -2.61 -8.61
C GLY A 108 -10.78 -2.27 -7.13
N HIS A 109 -9.96 -1.30 -6.73
CA HIS A 109 -9.96 -0.74 -5.40
C HIS A 109 -10.54 0.69 -5.41
N TYR A 110 -11.33 1.00 -4.39
CA TYR A 110 -12.00 2.29 -4.26
C TYR A 110 -11.85 2.82 -2.84
N LYS A 111 -11.54 4.12 -2.71
CA LYS A 111 -11.52 4.82 -1.44
C LYS A 111 -12.91 5.38 -1.15
N ILE A 112 -13.57 4.86 -0.12
CA ILE A 112 -14.92 5.26 0.27
C ILE A 112 -14.86 5.75 1.72
N ASN A 113 -15.19 7.01 1.95
CA ASN A 113 -15.09 7.65 3.27
C ASN A 113 -13.73 7.43 3.96
N GLY A 114 -12.64 7.60 3.18
CA GLY A 114 -11.27 7.46 3.69
C GLY A 114 -10.74 6.01 3.75
N VAL A 115 -11.58 4.99 3.63
CA VAL A 115 -11.22 3.57 3.71
C VAL A 115 -11.15 2.94 2.33
N PHE A 116 -10.13 2.10 2.09
CA PHE A 116 -10.02 1.32 0.85
C PHE A 116 -10.84 0.04 0.91
N TYR A 117 -11.54 -0.23 -0.18
CA TYR A 117 -12.32 -1.43 -0.42
C TYR A 117 -11.99 -2.02 -1.78
N LEU A 118 -12.01 -3.34 -1.87
CA LEU A 118 -11.84 -4.08 -3.12
C LEU A 118 -13.18 -4.61 -3.59
N PHE A 119 -13.42 -4.52 -4.90
CA PHE A 119 -14.59 -5.08 -5.56
C PHE A 119 -14.15 -5.98 -6.71
N ASP A 120 -14.78 -7.12 -6.84
CA ASP A 120 -14.52 -8.06 -7.92
C ASP A 120 -15.21 -7.64 -9.24
N LYS A 121 -15.03 -8.46 -10.28
CA LYS A 121 -15.67 -8.24 -11.61
C LYS A 121 -17.19 -8.24 -11.57
N ASN A 122 -17.80 -8.83 -10.54
CA ASN A 122 -19.24 -8.87 -10.32
C ASN A 122 -19.72 -7.72 -9.40
N ALA A 123 -18.88 -6.71 -9.18
CA ALA A 123 -19.13 -5.58 -8.30
C ALA A 123 -19.38 -5.96 -6.83
N GLN A 124 -19.02 -7.18 -6.42
CA GLN A 124 -19.15 -7.64 -5.05
C GLN A 124 -17.93 -7.21 -4.26
N ARG A 125 -18.15 -6.67 -3.06
CA ARG A 125 -17.06 -6.38 -2.14
C ARG A 125 -16.31 -7.65 -1.78
N VAL A 126 -14.99 -7.64 -1.95
CA VAL A 126 -14.11 -8.75 -1.59
C VAL A 126 -14.00 -8.86 -0.07
N MET A 127 -14.42 -9.97 0.49
CA MET A 127 -14.37 -10.27 1.93
C MET A 127 -13.92 -11.73 2.13
N PRO A 128 -12.60 -12.02 2.17
CA PRO A 128 -12.11 -13.40 2.11
C PRO A 128 -12.29 -14.17 3.43
N GLY A 129 -12.67 -13.53 4.53
CA GLY A 129 -12.84 -14.17 5.84
C GLY A 129 -11.54 -14.44 6.59
N LYS A 130 -10.38 -14.34 5.93
CA LYS A 130 -9.04 -14.49 6.53
C LYS A 130 -8.03 -13.57 5.86
N LYS A 131 -6.90 -13.33 6.53
CA LYS A 131 -5.75 -12.61 5.97
C LYS A 131 -5.19 -13.39 4.77
N THR A 132 -5.12 -12.77 3.58
CA THR A 132 -4.70 -13.45 2.35
C THR A 132 -4.28 -12.47 1.24
N ILE A 133 -3.76 -13.03 0.14
CA ILE A 133 -3.56 -12.31 -1.12
C ILE A 133 -4.80 -12.50 -2.00
N VAL A 134 -5.33 -11.43 -2.53
CA VAL A 134 -6.40 -11.45 -3.54
C VAL A 134 -5.90 -10.80 -4.83
N ASN A 135 -6.36 -11.31 -5.97
CA ASN A 135 -6.11 -10.70 -7.28
C ASN A 135 -7.39 -10.04 -7.76
N VAL A 136 -7.32 -8.73 -8.02
CA VAL A 136 -8.42 -7.98 -8.61
C VAL A 136 -7.89 -7.28 -9.84
N ASN A 137 -8.42 -7.60 -10.99
CA ASN A 137 -8.01 -7.07 -12.31
C ASN A 137 -6.49 -7.15 -12.54
N GLY A 138 -5.88 -8.33 -12.31
CA GLY A 138 -4.46 -8.56 -12.48
C GLY A 138 -3.56 -7.98 -11.37
N VAL A 139 -4.11 -7.17 -10.47
CA VAL A 139 -3.35 -6.54 -9.37
C VAL A 139 -3.49 -7.35 -8.09
N LYS A 140 -2.37 -7.62 -7.43
CA LYS A 140 -2.34 -8.32 -6.14
C LYS A 140 -2.48 -7.35 -4.97
N TYR A 141 -3.38 -7.70 -4.05
CA TYR A 141 -3.62 -6.98 -2.81
C TYR A 141 -3.46 -7.91 -1.62
N PHE A 142 -2.74 -7.48 -0.61
CA PHE A 142 -2.68 -8.19 0.66
C PHE A 142 -3.75 -7.64 1.58
N VAL A 143 -4.69 -8.47 2.00
CA VAL A 143 -5.88 -8.02 2.71
C VAL A 143 -6.12 -8.75 4.02
N ASP A 144 -6.80 -8.08 4.95
CA ASP A 144 -7.34 -8.68 6.16
C ASP A 144 -8.60 -9.53 5.87
N ALA A 145 -9.17 -10.13 6.91
CA ALA A 145 -10.40 -10.94 6.82
C ALA A 145 -11.60 -10.17 6.25
N LYS A 146 -11.62 -8.84 6.42
CA LYS A 146 -12.69 -7.95 5.92
C LYS A 146 -12.40 -7.39 4.53
N GLY A 147 -11.34 -7.87 3.86
CA GLY A 147 -10.92 -7.42 2.53
C GLY A 147 -10.32 -6.02 2.49
N ARG A 148 -9.82 -5.51 3.63
CA ARG A 148 -9.13 -4.22 3.68
C ARG A 148 -7.64 -4.42 3.44
N PRO A 149 -6.99 -3.66 2.55
CA PRO A 149 -5.56 -3.74 2.35
C PRO A 149 -4.78 -3.47 3.65
N VAL A 150 -3.76 -4.29 3.90
CA VAL A 150 -2.85 -4.15 5.05
C VAL A 150 -1.51 -3.66 4.52
N THR A 151 -1.19 -2.38 4.74
CA THR A 151 0.00 -1.72 4.19
C THR A 151 1.29 -2.08 4.94
N GLY A 152 2.45 -1.82 4.30
CA GLY A 152 3.77 -2.09 4.87
C GLY A 152 4.22 -3.54 4.71
N TRP A 153 5.12 -3.97 5.59
CA TRP A 153 5.67 -5.32 5.60
C TRP A 153 4.67 -6.33 6.19
N ASN A 154 4.44 -7.41 5.48
CA ASN A 154 3.52 -8.46 5.89
C ASN A 154 4.11 -9.84 5.61
N GLU A 155 3.86 -10.80 6.50
CA GLU A 155 4.22 -12.19 6.28
C GLU A 155 2.96 -13.06 6.18
N LEU A 156 2.97 -14.00 5.23
CA LEU A 156 1.92 -14.98 5.02
C LEU A 156 2.52 -16.27 4.46
N ASN A 157 2.23 -17.40 5.12
CA ASN A 157 2.70 -18.73 4.73
C ASN A 157 4.22 -18.77 4.45
N GLY A 158 5.01 -18.20 5.36
CA GLY A 158 6.47 -18.15 5.26
C GLY A 158 7.02 -17.26 4.14
N LYS A 159 6.20 -16.38 3.53
CA LYS A 159 6.62 -15.44 2.49
C LYS A 159 6.44 -14.00 2.95
N MET A 160 7.42 -13.15 2.66
CA MET A 160 7.37 -11.71 2.98
C MET A 160 6.84 -10.91 1.81
N TYR A 161 5.90 -10.02 2.10
CA TYR A 161 5.26 -9.10 1.16
C TYR A 161 5.47 -7.66 1.62
N TYR A 162 5.57 -6.75 0.66
CA TYR A 162 5.45 -5.33 0.94
C TYR A 162 4.21 -4.78 0.24
N VAL A 163 3.40 -4.02 0.98
CA VAL A 163 2.15 -3.45 0.48
C VAL A 163 2.26 -1.93 0.53
N HIS A 164 2.16 -1.30 -0.62
CA HIS A 164 2.21 0.15 -0.77
C HIS A 164 1.03 0.85 -0.07
N LYS A 165 1.15 2.16 0.15
CA LYS A 165 0.06 2.98 0.74
C LYS A 165 -1.26 2.91 -0.04
N ASN A 166 -1.21 2.61 -1.34
CA ASN A 166 -2.38 2.39 -2.19
C ASN A 166 -2.98 0.97 -2.07
N GLY A 167 -2.44 0.12 -1.20
CA GLY A 167 -2.93 -1.24 -0.97
C GLY A 167 -2.42 -2.32 -1.91
N LYS A 168 -1.66 -1.97 -2.94
CA LYS A 168 -1.10 -2.94 -3.90
C LYS A 168 0.15 -3.61 -3.34
N CYS A 169 0.31 -4.91 -3.58
CA CYS A 169 1.57 -5.60 -3.30
C CYS A 169 2.67 -5.14 -4.26
N ALA A 170 3.88 -4.99 -3.73
CA ALA A 170 5.08 -4.85 -4.55
C ALA A 170 5.26 -6.10 -5.43
N THR A 171 5.39 -5.89 -6.75
CA THR A 171 5.56 -6.98 -7.74
C THR A 171 6.55 -6.56 -8.81
N ASN A 172 7.53 -7.41 -9.13
CA ASN A 172 8.59 -7.12 -10.10
C ASN A 172 9.33 -5.79 -9.85
N GLU A 173 9.47 -5.40 -8.62
CA GLU A 173 10.11 -4.15 -8.21
C GLU A 173 11.03 -4.35 -6.99
N THR A 174 11.84 -3.32 -6.69
CA THR A 174 12.69 -3.29 -5.50
C THR A 174 12.17 -2.22 -4.55
N VAL A 175 11.85 -2.61 -3.31
CA VAL A 175 11.41 -1.69 -2.27
C VAL A 175 12.40 -1.76 -1.10
N GLY A 176 13.03 -0.62 -0.81
CA GLY A 176 13.98 -0.51 0.28
C GLY A 176 15.13 -1.53 0.21
N GLY A 177 15.64 -1.82 -0.98
CA GLY A 177 16.72 -2.79 -1.22
C GLY A 177 16.28 -4.25 -1.32
N ILE A 178 15.01 -4.58 -1.11
CA ILE A 178 14.46 -5.94 -1.26
C ILE A 178 13.75 -6.09 -2.59
N LYS A 179 14.18 -7.06 -3.39
CA LYS A 179 13.57 -7.41 -4.68
C LYS A 179 12.33 -8.27 -4.46
N PHE A 180 11.19 -7.86 -5.04
CA PHE A 180 9.94 -8.62 -5.08
C PHE A 180 9.73 -9.23 -6.46
N ASN A 181 9.31 -10.50 -6.49
CA ASN A 181 9.05 -11.22 -7.72
C ASN A 181 7.63 -10.94 -8.28
N LYS A 182 7.32 -11.54 -9.44
CA LYS A 182 5.98 -11.44 -10.09
C LYS A 182 4.83 -11.93 -9.20
N ASN A 183 5.12 -12.76 -8.22
CA ASN A 183 4.12 -13.28 -7.29
C ASN A 183 3.90 -12.36 -6.08
N GLY A 184 4.66 -11.25 -5.97
CA GLY A 184 4.50 -10.23 -4.94
C GLY A 184 5.16 -10.55 -3.61
N TYR A 185 6.06 -11.53 -3.53
CA TYR A 185 6.83 -11.82 -2.32
C TYR A 185 8.33 -11.60 -2.55
N ALA A 186 9.05 -11.34 -1.47
CA ALA A 186 10.50 -11.11 -1.48
C ALA A 186 11.25 -12.29 -2.12
N SER A 187 12.15 -11.98 -3.06
CA SER A 187 12.98 -12.99 -3.74
C SER A 187 14.00 -13.61 -2.78
N ASN A 188 14.50 -12.83 -1.81
CA ASN A 188 15.34 -13.31 -0.71
C ASN A 188 14.61 -13.08 0.62
N LEU A 189 14.08 -14.15 1.18
CA LEU A 189 13.30 -14.12 2.43
C LEU A 189 14.18 -13.77 3.64
N THR A 190 15.39 -14.33 3.70
CA THR A 190 16.32 -14.10 4.82
C THR A 190 16.74 -12.62 4.87
N GLN A 191 17.09 -12.03 3.73
CA GLN A 191 17.40 -10.62 3.61
C GLN A 191 16.21 -9.75 4.06
N ALA A 192 14.99 -10.06 3.62
CA ALA A 192 13.79 -9.30 3.99
C ALA A 192 13.49 -9.36 5.49
N ARG A 193 13.63 -10.53 6.11
CA ARG A 193 13.46 -10.73 7.55
C ARG A 193 14.57 -10.02 8.34
N CYS A 194 15.82 -10.13 7.90
CA CYS A 194 16.95 -9.43 8.50
C CYS A 194 16.73 -7.90 8.54
N LYS A 195 16.31 -7.33 7.42
CA LYS A 195 15.98 -5.91 7.31
C LYS A 195 14.90 -5.48 8.30
N LEU A 196 13.82 -6.23 8.40
CA LEU A 196 12.75 -5.94 9.37
C LEU A 196 13.23 -6.07 10.81
N ALA A 197 14.04 -7.09 11.11
CA ALA A 197 14.63 -7.30 12.43
C ALA A 197 15.57 -6.15 12.83
N ALA A 198 16.43 -5.69 11.91
CA ALA A 198 17.30 -4.54 12.14
C ALA A 198 16.51 -3.25 12.45
N ARG A 199 15.43 -2.97 11.68
CA ARG A 199 14.54 -1.82 11.95
C ARG A 199 13.89 -1.90 13.33
N ASN A 200 13.40 -3.07 13.69
CA ASN A 200 12.80 -3.30 15.00
C ASN A 200 13.82 -3.13 16.12
N PHE A 201 15.07 -3.58 15.89
CA PHE A 201 16.16 -3.41 16.83
C PHE A 201 16.51 -1.93 17.04
N ILE A 202 16.66 -1.16 15.95
CA ILE A 202 16.87 0.29 15.99
C ILE A 202 15.75 0.98 16.78
N ALA A 203 14.50 0.65 16.50
CA ALA A 203 13.36 1.26 17.17
C ALA A 203 13.32 0.97 18.69
N ARG A 204 13.84 -0.17 19.14
CA ARG A 204 13.87 -0.55 20.56
C ARG A 204 15.08 0.01 21.32
N HIS A 205 16.23 0.15 20.65
CA HIS A 205 17.50 0.43 21.29
C HIS A 205 18.08 1.81 20.93
N SER A 206 17.28 2.68 20.30
CA SER A 206 17.67 4.06 20.05
C SER A 206 16.48 5.02 20.21
N ASN A 207 16.76 6.31 20.41
CA ASN A 207 15.73 7.34 20.46
C ASN A 207 15.29 7.69 19.02
N ALA A 208 13.98 7.72 18.79
CA ALA A 208 13.39 8.02 17.47
C ALA A 208 13.83 9.39 16.92
N ASN A 209 14.06 10.38 17.80
CA ASN A 209 14.40 11.76 17.44
C ASN A 209 15.91 12.00 17.29
N SER A 210 16.76 11.01 17.60
CA SER A 210 18.23 11.12 17.44
C SER A 210 18.65 11.08 15.97
N SER A 211 19.84 11.62 15.68
CA SER A 211 20.50 11.47 14.38
C SER A 211 20.77 9.99 14.05
N ASN A 212 20.98 9.68 12.76
CA ASN A 212 21.33 8.31 12.35
C ASN A 212 22.66 7.84 12.98
N TYR A 213 23.61 8.75 13.18
CA TYR A 213 24.85 8.46 13.89
C TYR A 213 24.61 8.04 15.35
N GLU A 214 23.82 8.80 16.09
CA GLU A 214 23.49 8.48 17.49
C GLU A 214 22.69 7.20 17.62
N LYS A 215 21.73 6.96 16.70
CA LYS A 215 21.00 5.68 16.61
C LYS A 215 21.96 4.53 16.38
N PHE A 216 22.90 4.68 15.44
CA PHE A 216 23.91 3.67 15.15
C PHE A 216 24.79 3.40 16.36
N ARG A 217 25.31 4.47 16.99
CA ARG A 217 26.15 4.37 18.18
C ARG A 217 25.44 3.69 19.35
N SER A 218 24.16 4.01 19.59
CA SER A 218 23.34 3.39 20.63
C SER A 218 23.16 1.90 20.40
N CYS A 219 22.79 1.52 19.16
CA CYS A 219 22.61 0.12 18.79
C CYS A 219 23.92 -0.68 18.84
N PHE A 220 25.02 -0.09 18.36
CA PHE A 220 26.33 -0.71 18.44
C PHE A 220 26.74 -0.98 19.91
N ARG A 221 26.64 0.03 20.79
CA ARG A 221 26.93 -0.13 22.23
C ARG A 221 26.05 -1.21 22.86
N TYR A 222 24.78 -1.27 22.49
CA TYR A 222 23.88 -2.29 23.01
C TYR A 222 24.32 -3.70 22.59
N ILE A 223 24.69 -3.90 21.32
CA ILE A 223 25.23 -5.17 20.83
C ILE A 223 26.49 -5.54 21.62
N MET A 224 27.44 -4.62 21.76
CA MET A 224 28.71 -4.88 22.47
C MET A 224 28.49 -5.24 23.96
N ALA A 225 27.53 -4.60 24.62
CA ALA A 225 27.25 -4.80 26.04
C ALA A 225 26.45 -6.10 26.33
N TYR A 226 25.60 -6.54 25.41
CA TYR A 226 24.63 -7.59 25.68
C TYR A 226 24.80 -8.84 24.79
N THR A 227 25.84 -8.91 23.96
CA THR A 227 26.11 -10.14 23.21
C THR A 227 26.54 -11.27 24.14
N ASN A 228 25.76 -12.36 24.06
CA ASN A 228 26.18 -13.65 24.60
C ASN A 228 27.10 -14.32 23.57
N PHE A 229 28.43 -14.23 23.77
CA PHE A 229 29.41 -14.73 22.81
C PHE A 229 29.53 -16.25 22.85
N VAL A 230 29.41 -16.90 21.68
CA VAL A 230 29.51 -18.35 21.51
C VAL A 230 30.46 -18.66 20.36
N GLY A 231 31.57 -19.35 20.65
CA GLY A 231 32.65 -19.57 19.69
C GLY A 231 32.36 -20.46 18.49
N ASN A 232 31.32 -21.30 18.55
CA ASN A 232 31.07 -22.36 17.55
C ASN A 232 29.98 -21.97 16.54
N MET A 233 29.90 -20.72 16.12
CA MET A 233 28.89 -20.22 15.21
C MET A 233 29.48 -19.59 13.94
N ASP A 234 30.59 -20.13 13.44
CA ASP A 234 31.22 -19.66 12.23
C ASP A 234 30.41 -20.05 10.98
N PRO A 235 30.41 -19.22 9.92
CA PRO A 235 29.86 -19.62 8.65
C PRO A 235 30.63 -20.83 8.08
N THR A 236 29.90 -21.79 7.56
CA THR A 236 30.49 -22.95 6.90
C THR A 236 31.17 -22.56 5.59
N PRO A 237 32.16 -23.33 5.09
CA PRO A 237 32.78 -23.07 3.78
C PRO A 237 31.77 -22.95 2.63
N GLN A 238 30.62 -23.63 2.71
CA GLN A 238 29.57 -23.52 1.73
C GLN A 238 28.81 -22.18 1.83
N GLU A 239 28.60 -21.67 3.04
CA GLU A 239 27.93 -20.36 3.25
C GLU A 239 28.80 -19.21 2.76
N PHE A 240 30.13 -19.28 2.96
CA PHE A 240 31.06 -18.28 2.44
C PHE A 240 31.06 -18.14 0.91
N LYS A 241 30.61 -19.16 0.15
CA LYS A 241 30.46 -19.09 -1.30
C LYS A 241 29.36 -18.14 -1.75
N THR A 242 28.48 -17.73 -0.85
CA THR A 242 27.38 -16.80 -1.13
C THR A 242 27.52 -15.55 -0.27
N LYS A 243 26.83 -14.47 -0.65
CA LYS A 243 26.76 -13.25 0.18
C LYS A 243 25.64 -13.33 1.23
N ASP A 244 24.79 -14.34 1.18
CA ASP A 244 23.54 -14.38 1.96
C ASP A 244 23.76 -14.75 3.43
N TRP A 245 24.93 -15.31 3.76
CA TRP A 245 25.25 -15.64 5.15
C TRP A 245 25.20 -14.42 6.06
N VAL A 246 25.60 -13.22 5.61
CA VAL A 246 25.55 -12.01 6.44
C VAL A 246 24.13 -11.67 6.89
N TYR A 247 23.13 -11.91 6.04
CA TYR A 247 21.72 -11.73 6.40
C TYR A 247 21.24 -12.80 7.38
N LYS A 248 21.69 -14.04 7.21
CA LYS A 248 21.36 -15.16 8.08
C LYS A 248 21.90 -14.92 9.50
N TYR A 249 23.17 -14.56 9.62
CA TYR A 249 23.84 -14.37 10.90
C TYR A 249 23.33 -13.13 11.64
N ALA A 250 23.09 -12.03 10.94
CA ALA A 250 22.43 -10.87 11.54
C ALA A 250 21.03 -11.21 12.05
N LEU A 251 20.24 -11.95 11.26
CA LEU A 251 18.88 -12.34 11.65
C LEU A 251 18.88 -13.26 12.87
N GLN A 252 19.80 -14.23 12.93
CA GLN A 252 20.00 -15.11 14.10
C GLN A 252 20.30 -14.31 15.37
N MET A 253 21.23 -13.35 15.30
CA MET A 253 21.55 -12.47 16.44
C MET A 253 20.30 -11.74 16.95
N PHE A 254 19.54 -11.12 16.05
CA PHE A 254 18.33 -10.37 16.44
C PHE A 254 17.21 -11.26 17.00
N GLN A 255 17.14 -12.53 16.60
CA GLN A 255 16.09 -13.47 17.02
C GLN A 255 16.46 -14.26 18.28
N ASN A 256 17.75 -14.49 18.52
CA ASN A 256 18.24 -15.35 19.60
C ASN A 256 18.85 -14.54 20.77
N GLY A 257 18.31 -13.33 21.05
CA GLY A 257 18.73 -12.52 22.19
C GLY A 257 20.22 -12.12 22.13
N LEU A 258 20.73 -11.79 20.92
CA LEU A 258 22.13 -11.45 20.64
C LEU A 258 23.12 -12.58 20.98
N THR A 259 22.73 -13.85 20.84
CA THR A 259 23.63 -14.97 20.96
C THR A 259 24.36 -15.24 19.64
N GLY A 260 25.69 -15.21 19.63
CA GLY A 260 26.52 -15.41 18.43
C GLY A 260 27.98 -15.04 18.65
N ASN A 261 28.74 -15.01 17.58
CA ASN A 261 30.18 -14.65 17.59
C ASN A 261 30.48 -13.39 16.74
N CYS A 262 31.74 -13.14 16.43
CA CYS A 262 32.19 -11.99 15.65
C CYS A 262 31.48 -11.89 14.26
N TYR A 263 31.18 -12.99 13.58
CA TYR A 263 30.44 -12.99 12.31
C TYR A 263 29.01 -12.51 12.50
N GLY A 264 28.31 -12.96 13.56
CA GLY A 264 26.99 -12.49 13.91
C GLY A 264 26.97 -11.02 14.32
N ILE A 265 27.94 -10.62 15.15
CA ILE A 265 28.13 -9.22 15.59
C ILE A 265 28.34 -8.31 14.36
N ALA A 266 29.32 -8.60 13.51
CA ALA A 266 29.63 -7.81 12.33
C ALA A 266 28.42 -7.73 11.38
N SER A 267 27.75 -8.85 11.14
CA SER A 267 26.54 -8.90 10.31
C SER A 267 25.41 -8.05 10.87
N SER A 268 25.18 -8.08 12.19
CA SER A 268 24.15 -7.28 12.87
C SER A 268 24.45 -5.78 12.84
N VAL A 269 25.71 -5.41 13.08
CA VAL A 269 26.18 -4.02 12.99
C VAL A 269 26.01 -3.51 11.56
N ALA A 270 26.38 -4.31 10.55
CA ALA A 270 26.20 -3.94 9.15
C ALA A 270 24.69 -3.80 8.77
N ALA A 271 23.84 -4.69 9.25
CA ALA A 271 22.39 -4.60 9.02
C ALA A 271 21.81 -3.31 9.59
N ILE A 272 22.18 -2.93 10.81
CA ILE A 272 21.74 -1.68 11.44
C ILE A 272 22.27 -0.47 10.67
N ALA A 273 23.57 -0.45 10.34
CA ALA A 273 24.18 0.62 9.57
C ALA A 273 23.46 0.83 8.24
N LYS A 274 23.14 -0.26 7.52
CA LYS A 274 22.42 -0.19 6.24
C LYS A 274 21.02 0.42 6.38
N GLU A 275 20.28 0.06 7.43
CA GLU A 275 18.94 0.63 7.67
C GLU A 275 18.98 2.11 8.08
N LEU A 276 20.12 2.58 8.60
CA LEU A 276 20.37 3.99 8.92
C LEU A 276 20.99 4.78 7.75
N GLY A 277 21.12 4.17 6.56
CA GLY A 277 21.55 4.84 5.32
C GLY A 277 23.05 4.82 5.08
N TYR A 278 23.83 4.04 5.82
CA TYR A 278 25.25 3.83 5.56
C TYR A 278 25.48 2.74 4.50
N GLU A 279 26.71 2.67 3.96
CA GLU A 279 27.15 1.64 3.02
C GLU A 279 28.19 0.72 3.67
N PRO A 280 27.76 -0.24 4.51
CA PRO A 280 28.68 -1.09 5.25
C PRO A 280 29.22 -2.23 4.41
N TYR A 281 30.45 -2.61 4.73
CA TYR A 281 31.08 -3.86 4.31
C TYR A 281 31.33 -4.74 5.53
N VAL A 282 30.94 -6.00 5.46
CA VAL A 282 31.37 -7.03 6.39
C VAL A 282 32.70 -7.57 5.86
N ILE A 283 33.74 -7.53 6.69
CA ILE A 283 35.08 -8.01 6.38
C ILE A 283 35.33 -9.28 7.18
N THR A 284 35.85 -10.32 6.53
CA THR A 284 36.42 -11.48 7.24
C THR A 284 37.92 -11.57 7.01
N ILE A 285 38.62 -12.14 7.96
CA ILE A 285 40.07 -12.36 7.91
C ILE A 285 40.40 -13.84 8.23
N PRO A 286 41.54 -14.36 7.72
CA PRO A 286 41.92 -15.77 7.88
C PRO A 286 41.98 -16.28 9.33
N ASP A 287 42.20 -15.38 10.28
CA ASP A 287 42.31 -15.70 11.71
C ASP A 287 40.93 -16.02 12.35
N GLY A 288 39.87 -16.22 11.54
CA GLY A 288 38.53 -16.56 12.04
C GLY A 288 37.80 -15.38 12.68
N HIS A 289 38.08 -14.13 12.25
CA HIS A 289 37.44 -12.96 12.78
C HIS A 289 36.68 -12.16 11.69
N SER A 290 35.66 -11.41 12.13
CA SER A 290 34.84 -10.55 11.27
C SER A 290 34.52 -9.22 11.94
N PHE A 291 34.52 -8.14 11.13
CA PHE A 291 34.23 -6.77 11.56
C PHE A 291 33.55 -5.97 10.43
N VAL A 292 33.17 -4.73 10.72
CA VAL A 292 32.51 -3.85 9.73
C VAL A 292 33.44 -2.69 9.34
N MET A 293 33.40 -2.34 8.05
CA MET A 293 33.98 -1.13 7.51
C MET A 293 32.93 -0.25 6.85
N ILE A 294 32.90 1.04 7.23
CA ILE A 294 32.01 2.05 6.64
C ILE A 294 32.85 3.28 6.32
N ASN A 295 32.94 3.68 5.06
CA ASN A 295 33.73 4.85 4.62
C ASN A 295 35.18 4.87 5.13
N GLY A 296 35.83 3.72 5.18
CA GLY A 296 37.20 3.58 5.65
C GLY A 296 37.34 3.53 7.17
N LEU A 297 36.25 3.68 7.92
CA LEU A 297 36.25 3.57 9.38
C LEU A 297 35.87 2.16 9.83
N TYR A 298 36.49 1.73 10.95
CA TYR A 298 36.33 0.38 11.49
C TYR A 298 35.39 0.33 12.68
N TYR A 299 34.55 -0.73 12.69
CA TYR A 299 33.62 -1.06 13.76
C TYR A 299 33.83 -2.53 14.11
N ASP A 300 34.41 -2.76 15.29
CA ASP A 300 34.92 -4.08 15.67
C ASP A 300 34.63 -4.35 17.15
N ASN A 301 34.32 -5.57 17.51
CA ASN A 301 34.12 -6.01 18.89
C ASN A 301 35.44 -6.39 19.58
N MET A 302 36.53 -6.43 18.84
CA MET A 302 37.89 -6.65 19.37
C MET A 302 38.67 -5.32 19.50
N TYR A 303 39.89 -5.40 20.03
CA TYR A 303 40.81 -4.27 20.16
C TYR A 303 40.23 -3.07 20.91
N GLY A 304 39.54 -3.32 22.03
CA GLY A 304 38.95 -2.28 22.86
C GLY A 304 37.63 -1.73 22.35
N THR A 305 36.95 -2.48 21.47
CA THR A 305 35.65 -2.13 20.89
C THR A 305 35.72 -0.87 20.04
N LEU A 306 36.15 -1.03 18.79
CA LEU A 306 36.30 0.08 17.85
C LEU A 306 34.93 0.56 17.34
N PHE A 307 34.65 1.84 17.48
CA PHE A 307 33.49 2.50 16.90
C PHE A 307 33.93 3.68 16.04
N GLY A 308 33.98 3.47 14.73
CA GLY A 308 34.44 4.49 13.78
C GLY A 308 35.90 4.84 13.89
N ALA A 309 36.76 3.85 14.20
CA ALA A 309 38.19 4.05 14.29
C ALA A 309 38.85 4.20 12.92
N TYR A 310 39.84 5.08 12.80
CA TYR A 310 40.64 5.27 11.57
C TYR A 310 41.68 4.18 11.36
N THR A 311 42.09 3.53 12.42
CA THR A 311 43.16 2.51 12.43
C THR A 311 42.67 1.24 13.11
N ARG A 312 43.24 0.13 12.72
CA ARG A 312 43.16 -1.18 13.37
C ARG A 312 44.47 -1.94 13.09
N PRO A 313 44.80 -3.00 13.86
CA PRO A 313 45.96 -3.83 13.56
C PRO A 313 45.91 -4.35 12.10
N ALA A 314 47.10 -4.55 11.52
CA ALA A 314 47.22 -5.04 10.14
C ALA A 314 46.45 -6.37 9.94
N TYR A 315 45.86 -6.55 8.78
CA TYR A 315 45.07 -7.74 8.45
C TYR A 315 45.12 -8.03 6.96
N THR A 316 44.84 -9.29 6.63
CA THR A 316 44.60 -9.73 5.25
C THR A 316 43.11 -9.94 5.08
N ILE A 317 42.53 -9.38 4.04
CA ILE A 317 41.10 -9.60 3.73
C ILE A 317 40.92 -10.98 3.09
N GLU A 318 40.07 -11.80 3.70
CA GLU A 318 39.60 -13.05 3.13
C GLU A 318 38.31 -12.78 2.32
N HIS A 319 37.31 -12.12 2.94
CA HIS A 319 36.10 -11.71 2.25
C HIS A 319 35.78 -10.24 2.55
N LYS A 320 35.26 -9.54 1.52
CA LYS A 320 34.71 -8.18 1.63
C LYS A 320 33.30 -8.17 1.03
N ILE A 321 32.29 -8.16 1.87
CA ILE A 321 30.89 -8.33 1.46
C ILE A 321 30.15 -7.01 1.67
N LYS A 322 29.67 -6.42 0.59
CA LYS A 322 28.78 -5.25 0.68
C LYS A 322 27.40 -5.74 1.18
N PHE A 323 26.94 -5.15 2.28
CA PHE A 323 25.67 -5.48 2.91
C PHE A 323 24.49 -4.85 2.19
#